data_0a599889b69777e7b37545dbd94044a8
#
_entry.id   0a599889b69777e7b37545dbd94044a8
#
_cell.length_a   1.000
_cell.length_b   1.000
_cell.length_c   1.000
_cell.angle_alpha   90.00
_cell.angle_beta   90.00
_cell.angle_gamma   90.00
#
_symmetry.space_group_name_H-M   'P 1'
#
loop_
_entity.id
_entity.type
_entity.pdbx_description
1 polymer ?
#
loop_
_entity_poly.entity_id
_entity_poly.type
_entity_poly.pdbx_seq_one_letter_code
_entity_poly.pdbx_strand_id
1 'polypeptide(L)'
;SEYKMSNCSKCCNDLVERLSKGDHEVSFESRVKELGRIEERIKDGFVFVKFTQTRGGTELGINLIQDECNFNNCDFKTGAGQLHVVGTCELNYCKVKCIANIDLATKEGLGHLELIDN
;
A
#
# COMPACT_ATOMS: atom_id res chain seq x y z
N SER A 1 26.21 8.25 1.17
CA SER A 1 25.69 9.57 1.07
C SER A 1 24.71 9.67 -0.10
N GLU A 2 24.17 10.80 -0.26
CA GLU A 2 23.18 10.98 -1.30
C GLU A 2 23.72 10.66 -2.67
N TYR A 3 24.99 10.88 -2.87
CA TYR A 3 25.60 10.58 -4.13
C TYR A 3 25.49 9.09 -4.47
N LYS A 4 25.86 8.28 -3.53
CA LYS A 4 25.83 6.84 -3.73
C LYS A 4 24.42 6.35 -3.96
N MET A 5 23.50 6.84 -3.18
CA MET A 5 22.13 6.43 -3.32
C MET A 5 21.54 6.87 -4.65
N SER A 6 21.87 8.06 -5.06
CA SER A 6 21.32 8.54 -6.33
C SER A 6 21.82 7.68 -7.49
N ASN A 7 23.03 7.17 -7.38
CA ASN A 7 23.53 6.34 -8.47
C ASN A 7 22.86 4.99 -8.53
N CYS A 8 22.81 4.28 -7.42
CA CYS A 8 22.34 2.91 -7.47
C CYS A 8 20.82 2.84 -7.62
N SER A 9 20.12 3.83 -7.11
CA SER A 9 18.67 3.76 -7.09
C SER A 9 18.02 4.75 -8.02
N LYS A 10 18.81 5.40 -8.86
CA LYS A 10 18.25 6.45 -9.69
C LYS A 10 17.14 5.96 -10.58
N CYS A 11 17.35 4.87 -11.27
CA CYS A 11 16.32 4.38 -12.18
C CYS A 11 15.15 3.78 -11.41
N CYS A 12 15.38 3.20 -10.24
CA CYS A 12 14.26 2.66 -9.50
C CYS A 12 13.54 3.74 -8.70
N ASN A 13 14.20 4.85 -8.46
CA ASN A 13 13.59 5.93 -7.68
C ASN A 13 12.55 6.71 -8.43
N ASP A 14 12.54 6.65 -9.76
CA ASP A 14 11.54 7.38 -10.50
C ASP A 14 10.14 7.02 -10.06
N LEU A 15 9.84 5.73 -9.97
CA LEU A 15 8.53 5.29 -9.54
C LEU A 15 8.32 5.52 -8.06
N VAL A 16 9.31 5.19 -7.24
CA VAL A 16 9.20 5.39 -5.81
C VAL A 16 9.01 6.87 -5.49
N GLU A 17 9.79 7.72 -6.15
CA GLU A 17 9.67 9.15 -5.91
C GLU A 17 8.30 9.65 -6.33
N ARG A 18 7.81 9.21 -7.46
CA ARG A 18 6.49 9.62 -7.94
C ARG A 18 5.40 9.22 -6.96
N LEU A 19 5.44 7.99 -6.47
CA LEU A 19 4.42 7.50 -5.57
C LEU A 19 4.58 8.03 -4.15
N SER A 20 5.71 8.68 -3.87
CA SER A 20 5.93 9.30 -2.56
C SER A 20 5.43 10.74 -2.51
N LYS A 21 4.99 11.28 -3.61
CA LYS A 21 4.52 12.68 -3.66
C LYS A 21 3.03 12.69 -3.90
N GLY A 22 2.30 13.24 -2.92
CA GLY A 22 0.86 13.32 -3.02
C GLY A 22 0.20 11.97 -2.88
N ASP A 23 -1.11 11.95 -3.01
CA ASP A 23 -1.89 10.73 -2.91
C ASP A 23 -2.18 10.18 -4.29
N HIS A 24 -2.20 8.86 -4.37
CA HIS A 24 -2.42 8.16 -5.63
C HIS A 24 -3.53 7.15 -5.46
N GLU A 25 -4.26 6.89 -6.53
CA GLU A 25 -5.34 5.92 -6.48
C GLU A 25 -4.79 4.51 -6.25
N VAL A 26 -5.40 3.83 -5.30
CA VAL A 26 -5.02 2.46 -4.97
C VAL A 26 -6.27 1.60 -4.90
N SER A 27 -6.07 0.29 -5.00
CA SER A 27 -7.14 -0.66 -4.80
C SER A 27 -6.58 -1.91 -4.15
N PHE A 28 -7.45 -2.67 -3.49
CA PHE A 28 -7.05 -4.00 -3.05
C PHE A 28 -6.96 -4.91 -4.28
N GLU A 29 -6.08 -5.89 -4.20
CA GLU A 29 -5.89 -6.83 -5.27
C GLU A 29 -7.21 -7.54 -5.60
N SER A 30 -7.49 -7.70 -6.89
CA SER A 30 -8.80 -8.14 -7.35
C SER A 30 -9.16 -9.55 -6.90
N ARG A 31 -8.17 -10.36 -6.56
CA ARG A 31 -8.45 -11.71 -6.08
C ARG A 31 -9.06 -11.73 -4.69
N VAL A 32 -8.96 -10.62 -3.97
CA VAL A 32 -9.49 -10.53 -2.61
C VAL A 32 -10.82 -9.78 -2.66
N LYS A 33 -11.81 -10.43 -3.27
CA LYS A 33 -13.09 -9.75 -3.47
C LYS A 33 -14.05 -9.95 -2.32
N GLU A 34 -13.94 -11.07 -1.63
CA GLU A 34 -14.85 -11.35 -0.53
C GLU A 34 -14.37 -10.69 0.74
N LEU A 35 -15.31 -10.14 1.49
CA LEU A 35 -14.97 -9.42 2.71
C LEU A 35 -14.24 -10.29 3.72
N GLY A 36 -14.66 -11.55 3.82
CA GLY A 36 -14.00 -12.45 4.75
C GLY A 36 -12.54 -12.64 4.43
N ARG A 37 -12.20 -12.65 3.15
CA ARG A 37 -10.81 -12.83 2.77
C ARG A 37 -9.98 -11.61 3.10
N ILE A 38 -10.55 -10.43 2.99
CA ILE A 38 -9.84 -9.22 3.36
C ILE A 38 -9.51 -9.22 4.84
N GLU A 39 -10.50 -9.53 5.68
CA GLU A 39 -10.30 -9.58 7.11
C GLU A 39 -9.26 -10.64 7.47
N GLU A 40 -9.33 -11.78 6.82
CA GLU A 40 -8.39 -12.86 7.07
C GLU A 40 -6.97 -12.46 6.74
N ARG A 41 -6.78 -11.79 5.60
CA ARG A 41 -5.45 -11.35 5.21
C ARG A 41 -4.91 -10.29 6.15
N ILE A 42 -5.79 -9.41 6.62
CA ILE A 42 -5.38 -8.40 7.59
C ILE A 42 -4.90 -9.07 8.88
N LYS A 43 -5.63 -10.08 9.33
CA LYS A 43 -5.22 -10.81 10.53
C LYS A 43 -3.91 -11.54 10.32
N ASP A 44 -3.66 -11.99 9.10
CA ASP A 44 -2.40 -12.65 8.77
C ASP A 44 -1.26 -11.65 8.60
N GLY A 45 -1.57 -10.37 8.52
CA GLY A 45 -0.56 -9.33 8.47
C GLY A 45 -0.01 -9.05 7.09
N PHE A 46 -0.71 -9.45 6.04
CA PHE A 46 -0.18 -9.27 4.69
C PHE A 46 -1.32 -9.01 3.71
N VAL A 47 -1.23 -7.92 2.96
CA VAL A 47 -2.24 -7.59 1.95
C VAL A 47 -1.57 -7.13 0.68
N PHE A 48 -2.29 -7.22 -0.43
CA PHE A 48 -1.84 -6.68 -1.70
C PHE A 48 -2.56 -5.37 -1.98
N VAL A 49 -1.79 -4.34 -2.28
CA VAL A 49 -2.32 -3.02 -2.64
C VAL A 49 -1.77 -2.68 -4.01
N LYS A 50 -2.64 -2.24 -4.90
CA LYS A 50 -2.25 -1.91 -6.25
C LYS A 50 -2.41 -0.42 -6.49
N PHE A 51 -1.33 0.22 -6.93
CA PHE A 51 -1.37 1.60 -7.41
C PHE A 51 -1.82 1.55 -8.86
N THR A 52 -3.01 2.06 -9.14
CA THR A 52 -3.67 1.81 -10.41
C THR A 52 -3.28 2.80 -11.51
N GLN A 53 -2.69 3.92 -11.15
CA GLN A 53 -2.41 4.99 -12.11
C GLN A 53 -0.96 4.99 -12.60
N THR A 54 -0.28 3.87 -12.46
CA THR A 54 1.03 3.69 -13.06
C THR A 54 0.88 2.83 -14.30
N ARG A 55 1.91 2.83 -15.14
CA ARG A 55 1.87 2.03 -16.37
C ARG A 55 1.73 0.55 -16.00
N GLY A 56 0.64 -0.07 -16.45
CA GLY A 56 0.36 -1.47 -16.14
C GLY A 56 -0.05 -1.73 -14.72
N GLY A 57 -0.12 -0.68 -13.89
CA GLY A 57 -0.40 -0.82 -12.47
C GLY A 57 0.81 -1.30 -11.71
N THR A 58 0.85 -1.00 -10.42
CA THR A 58 1.94 -1.42 -9.54
C THR A 58 1.33 -2.13 -8.35
N GLU A 59 1.49 -3.44 -8.29
CA GLU A 59 0.94 -4.25 -7.21
C GLU A 59 2.03 -4.53 -6.19
N LEU A 60 1.73 -4.24 -4.92
CA LEU A 60 2.68 -4.40 -3.84
C LEU A 60 2.12 -5.31 -2.77
N GLY A 61 2.94 -6.26 -2.33
CA GLY A 61 2.61 -7.08 -1.17
C GLY A 61 3.10 -6.37 0.07
N ILE A 62 2.18 -5.98 0.93
CA ILE A 62 2.45 -5.13 2.08
C ILE A 62 2.46 -5.96 3.34
N ASN A 63 3.55 -5.88 4.09
CA ASN A 63 3.62 -6.47 5.42
C ASN A 63 3.10 -5.43 6.41
N LEU A 64 1.97 -5.70 7.02
CA LEU A 64 1.26 -4.72 7.83
C LEU A 64 2.02 -4.41 9.11
N ILE A 65 2.06 -3.13 9.45
CA ILE A 65 2.51 -2.68 10.77
C ILE A 65 1.24 -2.47 11.58
N GLN A 66 0.84 -3.50 12.33
CA GLN A 66 -0.48 -3.52 12.94
C GLN A 66 -0.73 -2.30 13.83
N ASP A 67 0.30 -1.87 14.55
CA ASP A 67 0.14 -0.73 15.46
C ASP A 67 -0.15 0.56 14.73
N GLU A 68 0.20 0.65 13.46
CA GLU A 68 -0.01 1.87 12.69
C GLU A 68 -1.26 1.80 11.83
N CYS A 69 -1.87 0.63 11.76
CA CYS A 69 -3.12 0.46 11.02
C CYS A 69 -4.31 0.82 11.88
N ASN A 70 -5.44 1.10 11.24
CA ASN A 70 -6.68 1.36 11.95
C ASN A 70 -7.83 0.70 11.20
N PHE A 71 -8.45 -0.28 11.82
CA PHE A 71 -9.56 -1.00 11.24
C PHE A 71 -10.83 -0.81 12.08
N ASN A 72 -10.85 0.22 12.91
CA ASN A 72 -12.00 0.47 13.79
C ASN A 72 -13.10 1.27 13.11
N ASN A 73 -12.79 1.83 11.95
CA ASN A 73 -13.76 2.67 11.21
C ASN A 73 -14.41 1.90 10.08
N CYS A 74 -14.40 0.59 10.13
CA CYS A 74 -15.04 -0.23 9.12
C CYS A 74 -15.74 -1.40 9.79
N ASP A 75 -16.66 -2.00 9.04
CA ASP A 75 -17.42 -3.15 9.49
C ASP A 75 -17.31 -4.22 8.42
N PHE A 76 -16.58 -5.28 8.73
CA PHE A 76 -16.35 -6.34 7.76
C PHE A 76 -17.62 -7.13 7.47
N LYS A 77 -18.59 -7.09 8.37
CA LYS A 77 -19.84 -7.82 8.14
C LYS A 77 -20.71 -7.13 7.11
N THR A 78 -20.78 -5.81 7.19
CA THR A 78 -21.63 -5.05 6.26
C THR A 78 -20.85 -4.57 5.06
N GLY A 79 -19.53 -4.56 5.13
CA GLY A 79 -18.70 -4.06 4.05
C GLY A 79 -18.66 -2.55 3.97
N ALA A 80 -18.88 -1.87 5.08
CA ALA A 80 -18.92 -0.41 5.10
C ALA A 80 -17.70 0.15 5.83
N GLY A 81 -17.38 1.40 5.54
CA GLY A 81 -16.35 2.14 6.26
C GLY A 81 -15.01 2.12 5.57
N GLN A 82 -14.00 2.57 6.28
CA GLN A 82 -12.67 2.75 5.74
C GLN A 82 -11.62 2.04 6.57
N LEU A 83 -10.59 1.58 5.87
CA LEU A 83 -9.42 0.98 6.51
C LEU A 83 -8.25 1.90 6.31
N HIS A 84 -7.50 2.09 7.39
CA HIS A 84 -6.21 2.78 7.31
C HIS A 84 -5.13 1.71 7.35
N VAL A 85 -4.41 1.55 6.25
CA VAL A 85 -3.46 0.47 6.05
C VAL A 85 -2.06 1.04 6.00
N VAL A 86 -1.17 0.51 6.83
CA VAL A 86 0.23 0.92 6.84
C VAL A 86 1.07 -0.34 6.88
N GLY A 87 2.05 -0.41 6.00
CA GLY A 87 2.93 -1.57 5.99
C GLY A 87 4.17 -1.30 5.17
N THR A 88 5.04 -2.29 5.13
CA THR A 88 6.32 -2.17 4.44
C THR A 88 6.40 -3.14 3.28
N CYS A 89 7.18 -2.76 2.29
CA CYS A 89 7.44 -3.63 1.17
C CYS A 89 8.70 -3.14 0.45
N GLU A 90 9.05 -3.87 -0.59
CA GLU A 90 10.15 -3.45 -1.46
C GLU A 90 9.61 -3.17 -2.84
N LEU A 91 10.03 -2.06 -3.42
CA LEU A 91 9.69 -1.71 -4.79
C LEU A 91 10.97 -1.29 -5.48
N ASN A 92 11.33 -2.02 -6.54
CA ASN A 92 12.53 -1.72 -7.32
C ASN A 92 13.77 -1.64 -6.43
N TYR A 93 13.88 -2.60 -5.50
CA TYR A 93 15.02 -2.71 -4.57
C TYR A 93 15.08 -1.61 -3.53
N CYS A 94 14.03 -0.80 -3.42
CA CYS A 94 13.93 0.23 -2.39
C CYS A 94 12.93 -0.21 -1.34
N LYS A 95 13.31 -0.08 -0.07
CA LYS A 95 12.41 -0.38 1.02
C LYS A 95 11.50 0.82 1.23
N VAL A 96 10.22 0.57 1.26
CA VAL A 96 9.24 1.65 1.38
C VAL A 96 8.16 1.26 2.37
N LYS A 97 7.54 2.29 2.93
CA LYS A 97 6.34 2.15 3.73
C LYS A 97 5.18 2.61 2.85
N CYS A 98 4.12 1.82 2.84
CA CYS A 98 2.91 2.16 2.09
C CYS A 98 1.84 2.59 3.08
N ILE A 99 1.25 3.75 2.84
CA ILE A 99 0.18 4.28 3.66
C ILE A 99 -1.03 4.47 2.76
N ALA A 100 -2.15 3.85 3.09
CA ALA A 100 -3.33 3.91 2.24
C ALA A 100 -4.59 3.96 3.08
N ASN A 101 -5.56 4.70 2.57
CA ASN A 101 -6.91 4.73 3.13
C ASN A 101 -7.83 4.16 2.07
N ILE A 102 -8.48 3.05 2.40
CA ILE A 102 -9.25 2.27 1.42
C ILE A 102 -10.67 2.11 1.90
N ASP A 103 -11.60 2.40 1.01
CA ASP A 103 -13.02 2.23 1.26
C ASP A 103 -13.34 0.75 1.13
N LEU A 104 -13.96 0.18 2.16
CA LEU A 104 -14.21 -1.25 2.18
C LEU A 104 -15.27 -1.65 1.15
N ALA A 105 -16.24 -0.79 0.90
CA ALA A 105 -17.30 -1.12 -0.04
C ALA A 105 -16.79 -1.18 -1.48
N THR A 106 -15.96 -0.22 -1.87
CA THR A 106 -15.43 -0.16 -3.22
C THR A 106 -14.10 -0.86 -3.37
N LYS A 107 -13.41 -1.05 -2.27
CA LYS A 107 -12.04 -1.61 -2.22
C LYS A 107 -11.03 -0.72 -2.92
N GLU A 108 -11.34 0.57 -2.98
CA GLU A 108 -10.48 1.57 -3.60
C GLU A 108 -10.24 2.72 -2.64
N GLY A 109 -9.19 3.46 -2.88
CA GLY A 109 -8.91 4.62 -2.06
C GLY A 109 -7.67 5.35 -2.55
N LEU A 110 -7.00 5.99 -1.61
CA LEU A 110 -5.81 6.78 -1.91
C LEU A 110 -4.66 6.32 -1.03
N GLY A 111 -3.47 6.37 -1.57
CA GLY A 111 -2.30 5.99 -0.83
C GLY A 111 -1.04 6.59 -1.39
N HIS A 112 0.04 6.41 -0.66
CA HIS A 112 1.35 6.90 -1.08
C HIS A 112 2.43 6.06 -0.43
N LEU A 113 3.64 6.24 -0.91
CA LEU A 113 4.81 5.56 -0.36
C LEU A 113 5.69 6.54 0.38
N GLU A 114 6.45 6.02 1.34
CA GLU A 114 7.50 6.77 2.01
C GLU A 114 8.75 5.92 1.99
N LEU A 115 9.84 6.51 1.54
CA LEU A 115 11.10 5.79 1.50
C LEU A 115 11.58 5.55 2.92
N ILE A 116 11.96 4.30 3.20
CA ILE A 116 12.49 3.95 4.51
C ILE A 116 14.00 4.13 4.46
N ASP A 117 14.46 4.94 5.38
CA ASP A 117 15.87 5.23 5.48
C ASP A 117 16.56 4.15 6.29
N ASN A 118 17.58 3.57 5.71
CA ASN A 118 18.34 2.54 6.45
C ASN A 118 19.56 3.14 7.11
#